data_4a8962530720275326457a2a5f604917
#
_entry.id   4a8962530720275326457a2a5f604917
#
_cell.length_a   1.000
_cell.length_b   1.000
_cell.length_c   1.000
_cell.angle_alpha   90.00
_cell.angle_beta   90.00
_cell.angle_gamma   90.00
#
_symmetry.space_group_name_H-M   'P 1'
#
loop_
_entity.id
_entity.type
_entity.pdbx_description
1 polymer ?
#
loop_
_entity_poly.entity_id
_entity_poly.type
_entity_poly.pdbx_seq_one_letter_code
_entity_poly.pdbx_strand_id
1 'polypeptide(L)'
;MENAAEAVTVVQQDEEREVEGLGQPQNPPPPVRRRFIISLYVGYFLARWGARTWEFSVALYMIYLWPNSLLLAAIYGAIESGSTAIFGPIVGRWIEGMDYVKVLRLWLLCQNLSYIIAGGAVIKLLLDYHLKPRNIPVFATLVALTNVAGAIGVLSTLGGTILIERDW
;
A
#
# COMPACT_ATOMS: atom_id res chain seq x y z
N MET A 1 18.56 34.09 53.76
CA MET A 1 18.10 34.94 52.64
C MET A 1 18.91 34.70 51.38
N GLU A 2 20.13 34.23 51.49
CA GLU A 2 21.05 33.95 50.37
C GLU A 2 20.59 32.78 49.44
N ASN A 3 20.06 31.71 50.02
CA ASN A 3 19.59 30.53 49.27
C ASN A 3 18.34 30.78 48.38
N ALA A 4 17.55 31.78 48.70
CA ALA A 4 16.38 32.11 47.89
C ALA A 4 16.74 32.94 46.65
N ALA A 5 17.78 33.73 46.71
CA ALA A 5 18.26 34.51 45.56
C ALA A 5 18.97 33.62 44.54
N GLU A 6 19.70 32.60 45.01
CA GLU A 6 20.38 31.62 44.14
C GLU A 6 19.39 30.72 43.40
N ALA A 7 18.30 30.29 44.05
CA ALA A 7 17.27 29.50 43.43
C ALA A 7 16.50 30.27 42.34
N VAL A 8 16.26 31.56 42.52
CA VAL A 8 15.61 32.41 41.50
C VAL A 8 16.50 32.61 40.27
N THR A 9 17.81 32.74 40.46
CA THR A 9 18.76 32.92 39.34
C THR A 9 18.89 31.64 38.50
N VAL A 10 18.82 30.46 39.12
CA VAL A 10 18.87 29.18 38.41
C VAL A 10 17.61 28.98 37.59
N VAL A 11 16.44 29.28 38.15
CA VAL A 11 15.17 29.16 37.39
C VAL A 11 15.11 30.13 36.21
N GLN A 12 15.61 31.35 36.35
CA GLN A 12 15.66 32.30 35.25
C GLN A 12 16.64 31.89 34.14
N GLN A 13 17.77 31.28 34.50
CA GLN A 13 18.73 30.76 33.50
C GLN A 13 18.18 29.55 32.75
N ASP A 14 17.35 28.73 33.39
CA ASP A 14 16.72 27.60 32.70
C ASP A 14 15.60 28.06 31.77
N GLU A 15 14.79 29.08 32.16
CA GLU A 15 13.80 29.69 31.27
C GLU A 15 14.44 30.40 30.07
N GLU A 16 15.56 31.12 30.25
CA GLU A 16 16.29 31.75 29.13
C GLU A 16 16.87 30.72 28.16
N ARG A 17 17.37 29.57 28.65
CA ARG A 17 17.85 28.48 27.80
C ARG A 17 16.73 27.80 27.02
N GLU A 18 15.56 27.66 27.63
CA GLU A 18 14.39 27.08 26.95
C GLU A 18 13.87 28.01 25.86
N VAL A 19 13.87 29.34 26.07
CA VAL A 19 13.49 30.33 25.09
C VAL A 19 14.53 30.45 23.96
N GLU A 20 15.83 30.36 24.26
CA GLU A 20 16.89 30.32 23.24
C GLU A 20 16.82 29.04 22.37
N GLY A 21 16.43 27.90 22.98
CA GLY A 21 16.21 26.64 22.26
C GLY A 21 15.03 26.68 21.26
N LEU A 22 14.02 27.48 21.55
CA LEU A 22 12.84 27.67 20.69
C LEU A 22 13.07 28.66 19.54
N GLY A 23 14.11 29.50 19.63
CA GLY A 23 14.41 30.55 18.64
C GLY A 23 15.43 30.18 17.56
N GLN A 24 15.96 28.95 17.54
CA GLN A 24 16.82 28.56 16.42
C GLN A 24 16.00 28.41 15.14
N PRO A 25 16.26 29.22 14.10
CA PRO A 25 15.61 29.03 12.82
C PRO A 25 15.96 27.63 12.34
N GLN A 26 14.97 26.73 12.29
CA GLN A 26 15.14 25.42 11.68
C GLN A 26 15.67 25.64 10.28
N ASN A 27 16.95 25.31 10.07
CA ASN A 27 17.57 25.40 8.76
C ASN A 27 16.63 24.70 7.75
N PRO A 28 16.25 25.37 6.64
CA PRO A 28 15.38 24.76 5.66
C PRO A 28 16.01 23.42 5.23
N PRO A 29 15.24 22.34 5.18
CA PRO A 29 15.75 21.02 4.85
C PRO A 29 16.51 21.09 3.52
N PRO A 30 17.66 20.43 3.40
CA PRO A 30 18.51 20.52 2.22
C PRO A 30 17.70 20.16 0.96
N PRO A 31 17.95 20.80 -0.19
CA PRO A 31 17.14 20.65 -1.41
C PRO A 31 17.03 19.21 -1.93
N VAL A 32 17.97 18.36 -1.56
CA VAL A 32 17.96 16.91 -1.85
C VAL A 32 16.76 16.22 -1.17
N ARG A 33 16.44 16.61 0.05
CA ARG A 33 15.32 16.04 0.82
C ARG A 33 13.96 16.36 0.17
N ARG A 34 13.80 17.57 -0.36
CA ARG A 34 12.55 17.97 -1.03
C ARG A 34 12.30 17.16 -2.31
N ARG A 35 13.32 16.93 -3.14
CA ARG A 35 13.19 16.11 -4.35
C ARG A 35 12.85 14.66 -4.02
N PHE A 36 13.45 14.12 -2.97
CA PHE A 36 13.17 12.76 -2.50
C PHE A 36 11.72 12.62 -2.03
N ILE A 37 11.23 13.57 -1.24
CA ILE A 37 9.84 13.61 -0.77
C ILE A 37 8.86 13.66 -1.95
N ILE A 38 9.09 14.56 -2.91
CA ILE A 38 8.24 14.67 -4.11
C ILE A 38 8.24 13.36 -4.90
N SER A 39 9.42 12.75 -5.10
CA SER A 39 9.51 11.46 -5.81
C SER A 39 8.75 10.35 -5.09
N LEU A 40 8.79 10.31 -3.75
CA LEU A 40 8.03 9.35 -2.94
C LEU A 40 6.51 9.54 -3.12
N TYR A 41 6.04 10.78 -3.06
CA TYR A 41 4.61 11.08 -3.26
C TYR A 41 4.13 10.76 -4.66
N VAL A 42 4.92 11.09 -5.68
CA VAL A 42 4.59 10.75 -7.07
C VAL A 42 4.57 9.24 -7.26
N GLY A 43 5.54 8.52 -6.71
CA GLY A 43 5.57 7.05 -6.74
C GLY A 43 4.35 6.44 -6.05
N TYR A 44 3.99 6.93 -4.87
CA TYR A 44 2.80 6.49 -4.13
C TYR A 44 1.51 6.76 -4.92
N PHE A 45 1.36 7.97 -5.47
CA PHE A 45 0.21 8.33 -6.30
C PHE A 45 0.08 7.41 -7.51
N LEU A 46 1.17 7.17 -8.24
CA LEU A 46 1.18 6.27 -9.40
C LEU A 46 0.83 4.83 -9.02
N ALA A 47 1.36 4.33 -7.89
CA ALA A 47 1.04 3.00 -7.38
C ALA A 47 -0.45 2.87 -7.03
N ARG A 48 -1.03 3.87 -6.37
CA ARG A 48 -2.47 3.91 -6.04
C ARG A 48 -3.34 4.01 -7.27
N TRP A 49 -2.96 4.86 -8.22
CA TRP A 49 -3.66 4.99 -9.50
C TRP A 49 -3.64 3.66 -10.27
N GLY A 50 -2.47 3.04 -10.38
CA GLY A 50 -2.32 1.73 -11.03
C GLY A 50 -3.18 0.65 -10.38
N ALA A 51 -3.22 0.59 -9.05
CA ALA A 51 -4.07 -0.36 -8.32
C ALA A 51 -5.56 -0.16 -8.64
N ARG A 52 -6.06 1.07 -8.65
CA ARG A 52 -7.46 1.36 -9.00
C ARG A 52 -7.81 1.05 -10.46
N THR A 53 -6.89 1.36 -11.37
CA THR A 53 -7.04 1.01 -12.79
C THR A 53 -7.10 -0.51 -12.98
N TRP A 54 -6.27 -1.25 -12.23
CA TRP A 54 -6.28 -2.70 -12.23
C TRP A 54 -7.62 -3.28 -11.75
N GLU A 55 -8.09 -2.87 -10.57
CA GLU A 55 -9.39 -3.31 -9.99
C GLU A 55 -10.53 -3.12 -11.00
N PHE A 56 -10.60 -1.94 -11.62
CA PHE A 56 -11.60 -1.62 -12.62
C PHE A 56 -11.48 -2.50 -13.88
N SER A 57 -10.27 -2.68 -14.38
CA SER A 57 -10.01 -3.49 -15.58
C SER A 57 -10.37 -4.95 -15.37
N VAL A 58 -10.03 -5.54 -14.20
CA VAL A 58 -10.37 -6.93 -13.88
C VAL A 58 -11.88 -7.10 -13.75
N ALA A 59 -12.57 -6.16 -13.12
CA ALA A 59 -14.03 -6.21 -13.02
C ALA A 59 -14.71 -6.22 -14.40
N LEU A 60 -14.30 -5.31 -15.31
CA LEU A 60 -14.80 -5.29 -16.69
C LEU A 60 -14.49 -6.58 -17.43
N TYR A 61 -13.29 -7.11 -17.21
CA TYR A 61 -12.85 -8.33 -17.83
C TYR A 61 -13.66 -9.56 -17.37
N MET A 62 -13.97 -9.65 -16.08
CA MET A 62 -14.82 -10.72 -15.55
C MET A 62 -16.25 -10.67 -16.13
N ILE A 63 -16.78 -9.46 -16.37
CA ILE A 63 -18.07 -9.27 -17.07
C ILE A 63 -17.97 -9.76 -18.52
N TYR A 64 -16.87 -9.45 -19.22
CA TYR A 64 -16.66 -9.91 -20.58
C TYR A 64 -16.58 -11.44 -20.70
N LEU A 65 -15.93 -12.11 -19.74
CA LEU A 65 -15.84 -13.57 -19.69
C LEU A 65 -17.20 -14.26 -19.48
N TRP A 66 -18.13 -13.60 -18.79
CA TRP A 66 -19.45 -14.14 -18.51
C TRP A 66 -20.55 -13.10 -18.72
N PRO A 67 -20.91 -12.79 -20.00
CA PRO A 67 -21.71 -11.63 -20.37
C PRO A 67 -23.12 -11.58 -19.74
N ASN A 68 -23.67 -12.73 -19.33
CA ASN A 68 -25.00 -12.81 -18.76
C ASN A 68 -25.03 -12.88 -17.24
N SER A 69 -23.91 -12.67 -16.56
CA SER A 69 -23.83 -12.75 -15.11
C SER A 69 -22.71 -11.90 -14.54
N LEU A 70 -23.04 -11.10 -13.54
CA LEU A 70 -22.06 -10.34 -12.75
C LEU A 70 -21.38 -11.19 -11.66
N LEU A 71 -21.69 -12.49 -11.61
CA LEU A 71 -21.24 -13.38 -10.55
C LEU A 71 -19.72 -13.41 -10.39
N LEU A 72 -18.97 -13.52 -11.50
CA LEU A 72 -17.51 -13.55 -11.46
C LEU A 72 -16.92 -12.23 -10.94
N ALA A 73 -17.47 -11.09 -11.35
CA ALA A 73 -17.03 -9.79 -10.84
C ALA A 73 -17.38 -9.61 -9.36
N ALA A 74 -18.56 -10.08 -8.94
CA ALA A 74 -18.98 -10.06 -7.53
C ALA A 74 -18.09 -10.96 -6.65
N ILE A 75 -17.74 -12.16 -7.11
CA ILE A 75 -16.81 -13.07 -6.41
C ILE A 75 -15.44 -12.43 -6.28
N TYR A 76 -14.93 -11.82 -7.34
CA TYR A 76 -13.64 -11.11 -7.30
C TYR A 76 -13.66 -10.00 -6.23
N GLY A 77 -14.64 -9.11 -6.25
CA GLY A 77 -14.77 -8.04 -5.27
C GLY A 77 -14.98 -8.55 -3.83
N ALA A 78 -15.73 -9.64 -3.65
CA ALA A 78 -15.93 -10.26 -2.35
C ALA A 78 -14.65 -10.88 -1.78
N ILE A 79 -13.84 -11.54 -2.62
CA ILE A 79 -12.54 -12.12 -2.21
C ILE A 79 -11.56 -10.99 -1.85
N GLU A 80 -11.51 -9.93 -2.65
CA GLU A 80 -10.65 -8.78 -2.42
C GLU A 80 -10.99 -8.07 -1.10
N SER A 81 -12.27 -7.73 -0.91
CA SER A 81 -12.76 -7.08 0.32
C SER A 81 -12.64 -7.99 1.55
N GLY A 82 -12.98 -9.26 1.41
CA GLY A 82 -12.85 -10.26 2.47
C GLY A 82 -11.39 -10.48 2.88
N SER A 83 -10.49 -10.55 1.91
CA SER A 83 -9.05 -10.67 2.18
C SER A 83 -8.52 -9.47 2.96
N THR A 84 -8.94 -8.26 2.59
CA THR A 84 -8.56 -7.03 3.30
C THR A 84 -9.11 -7.00 4.72
N ALA A 85 -10.37 -7.40 4.93
CA ALA A 85 -11.00 -7.43 6.24
C ALA A 85 -10.36 -8.46 7.19
N ILE A 86 -10.02 -9.64 6.68
CA ILE A 86 -9.46 -10.74 7.49
C ILE A 86 -7.97 -10.56 7.72
N PHE A 87 -7.21 -10.27 6.66
CA PHE A 87 -5.74 -10.24 6.71
C PHE A 87 -5.18 -8.84 6.99
N GLY A 88 -5.97 -7.76 6.81
CA GLY A 88 -5.53 -6.39 7.06
C GLY A 88 -4.94 -6.18 8.47
N PRO A 89 -5.62 -6.60 9.55
CA PRO A 89 -5.08 -6.47 10.90
C PRO A 89 -3.79 -7.28 11.12
N ILE A 90 -3.65 -8.43 10.45
CA ILE A 90 -2.46 -9.28 10.54
C ILE A 90 -1.28 -8.60 9.84
N VAL A 91 -1.51 -8.07 8.64
CA VAL A 91 -0.52 -7.31 7.88
C VAL A 91 -0.07 -6.07 8.64
N GLY A 92 -1.01 -5.33 9.26
CA GLY A 92 -0.71 -4.16 10.08
C GLY A 92 0.27 -4.50 11.23
N ARG A 93 -0.04 -5.51 12.03
CA ARG A 93 0.82 -5.97 13.12
C ARG A 93 2.20 -6.45 12.65
N TRP A 94 2.23 -7.10 11.50
CA TRP A 94 3.49 -7.61 10.95
C TRP A 94 4.43 -6.48 10.50
N ILE A 95 3.85 -5.41 9.92
CA ILE A 95 4.58 -4.24 9.47
C ILE A 95 5.15 -3.42 10.64
N GLU A 96 4.45 -3.36 11.79
CA GLU A 96 4.91 -2.62 12.98
C GLU A 96 6.29 -3.08 13.47
N GLY A 97 6.63 -4.37 13.29
CA GLY A 97 7.91 -4.96 13.71
C GLY A 97 9.04 -4.88 12.68
N MET A 98 8.81 -4.30 11.49
CA MET A 98 9.77 -4.32 10.39
C MET A 98 10.36 -2.93 10.09
N ASP A 99 11.61 -2.93 9.57
CA ASP A 99 12.26 -1.73 9.08
C ASP A 99 11.52 -1.14 7.86
N TYR A 100 11.37 0.17 7.81
CA TYR A 100 10.70 0.91 6.75
C TYR A 100 11.14 0.48 5.33
N VAL A 101 12.46 0.40 5.08
CA VAL A 101 12.99 0.06 3.75
C VAL A 101 12.67 -1.38 3.35
N LYS A 102 12.64 -2.30 4.30
CA LYS A 102 12.28 -3.70 4.04
C LYS A 102 10.82 -3.83 3.64
N VAL A 103 9.92 -3.16 4.37
CA VAL A 103 8.49 -3.14 4.06
C VAL A 103 8.23 -2.50 2.71
N LEU A 104 8.89 -1.38 2.40
CA LEU A 104 8.75 -0.69 1.12
C LEU A 104 9.15 -1.60 -0.07
N ARG A 105 10.29 -2.29 0.06
CA ARG A 105 10.75 -3.24 -0.97
C ARG A 105 9.78 -4.42 -1.12
N LEU A 106 9.34 -4.99 0.00
CA LEU A 106 8.42 -6.11 0.01
C LEU A 106 7.09 -5.72 -0.64
N TRP A 107 6.53 -4.57 -0.27
CA TRP A 107 5.34 -4.02 -0.88
C TRP A 107 5.47 -3.91 -2.40
N LEU A 108 6.49 -3.20 -2.89
CA LEU A 108 6.70 -3.00 -4.32
C LEU A 108 6.88 -4.32 -5.08
N LEU A 109 7.67 -5.26 -4.53
CA LEU A 109 7.90 -6.55 -5.15
C LEU A 109 6.63 -7.40 -5.20
N CYS A 110 5.93 -7.54 -4.07
CA CYS A 110 4.70 -8.34 -4.00
C CYS A 110 3.60 -7.76 -4.90
N GLN A 111 3.42 -6.44 -4.90
CA GLN A 111 2.42 -5.78 -5.73
C GLN A 111 2.70 -5.97 -7.23
N ASN A 112 3.93 -5.70 -7.68
CA ASN A 112 4.28 -5.84 -9.09
C ASN A 112 4.22 -7.30 -9.55
N LEU A 113 4.72 -8.24 -8.75
CA LEU A 113 4.69 -9.66 -9.07
C LEU A 113 3.24 -10.17 -9.16
N SER A 114 2.38 -9.77 -8.23
CA SER A 114 0.95 -10.11 -8.25
C SER A 114 0.27 -9.62 -9.53
N TYR A 115 0.53 -8.39 -9.94
CA TYR A 115 -0.06 -7.84 -11.16
C TYR A 115 0.46 -8.51 -12.43
N ILE A 116 1.73 -8.89 -12.47
CA ILE A 116 2.31 -9.65 -13.60
C ILE A 116 1.66 -11.02 -13.69
N ILE A 117 1.51 -11.74 -12.58
CA ILE A 117 0.88 -13.07 -12.55
C ILE A 117 -0.60 -12.98 -12.95
N ALA A 118 -1.34 -12.05 -12.36
CA ALA A 118 -2.74 -11.84 -12.66
C ALA A 118 -2.96 -11.40 -14.12
N GLY A 119 -2.14 -10.47 -14.63
CA GLY A 119 -2.16 -10.03 -16.01
C GLY A 119 -1.88 -11.15 -17.00
N GLY A 120 -0.89 -11.98 -16.70
CA GLY A 120 -0.58 -13.17 -17.50
C GLY A 120 -1.73 -14.18 -17.54
N ALA A 121 -2.39 -14.42 -16.39
CA ALA A 121 -3.56 -15.30 -16.31
C ALA A 121 -4.73 -14.73 -17.13
N VAL A 122 -4.96 -13.42 -17.03
CA VAL A 122 -5.99 -12.69 -17.79
C VAL A 122 -5.71 -12.76 -19.30
N ILE A 123 -4.48 -12.50 -19.75
CA ILE A 123 -4.11 -12.59 -21.16
C ILE A 123 -4.34 -14.00 -21.67
N LYS A 124 -3.95 -15.01 -20.91
CA LYS A 124 -4.18 -16.41 -21.30
C LYS A 124 -5.66 -16.74 -21.40
N LEU A 125 -6.48 -16.27 -20.49
CA LEU A 125 -7.94 -16.42 -20.55
C LEU A 125 -8.55 -15.74 -21.80
N LEU A 126 -7.99 -14.58 -22.22
CA LEU A 126 -8.42 -13.88 -23.43
C LEU A 126 -8.04 -14.62 -24.71
N LEU A 127 -6.80 -15.07 -24.80
CA LEU A 127 -6.29 -15.78 -25.97
C LEU A 127 -7.02 -17.11 -26.15
N ASP A 128 -7.31 -17.77 -25.05
CA ASP A 128 -7.95 -19.08 -25.02
C ASP A 128 -9.46 -18.98 -24.71
N TYR A 129 -10.14 -17.93 -25.21
CA TYR A 129 -11.59 -17.76 -25.03
C TYR A 129 -12.42 -19.01 -25.39
N HIS A 130 -11.89 -19.84 -26.29
CA HIS A 130 -12.46 -21.13 -26.66
C HIS A 130 -12.28 -22.24 -25.62
N LEU A 131 -11.49 -22.04 -24.56
CA LEU A 131 -11.27 -23.05 -23.49
C LEU A 131 -12.53 -23.29 -22.63
N LYS A 132 -13.42 -22.32 -22.54
CA LYS A 132 -14.65 -22.41 -21.73
C LYS A 132 -15.49 -23.66 -22.02
N PRO A 133 -15.74 -24.07 -23.28
CA PRO A 133 -16.47 -25.31 -23.55
C PRO A 133 -15.61 -26.58 -23.44
N ARG A 134 -14.28 -26.49 -23.54
CA ARG A 134 -13.39 -27.65 -23.70
C ARG A 134 -12.64 -28.07 -22.44
N ASN A 135 -12.25 -27.12 -21.58
CA ASN A 135 -11.45 -27.41 -20.37
C ASN A 135 -11.89 -26.53 -19.19
N ILE A 136 -13.03 -26.85 -18.58
CA ILE A 136 -13.56 -26.16 -17.36
C ILE A 136 -12.52 -26.06 -16.23
N PRO A 137 -11.69 -27.10 -15.92
CA PRO A 137 -10.73 -27.00 -14.83
C PRO A 137 -9.64 -25.98 -15.09
N VAL A 138 -9.14 -25.85 -16.33
CA VAL A 138 -8.13 -24.85 -16.67
C VAL A 138 -8.71 -23.44 -16.56
N PHE A 139 -9.92 -23.22 -17.04
CA PHE A 139 -10.63 -21.95 -16.88
C PHE A 139 -10.78 -21.57 -15.41
N ALA A 140 -11.30 -22.49 -14.58
CA ALA A 140 -11.47 -22.25 -13.14
C ALA A 140 -10.15 -21.96 -12.43
N THR A 141 -9.07 -22.66 -12.78
CA THR A 141 -7.73 -22.44 -12.22
C THR A 141 -7.20 -21.06 -12.57
N LEU A 142 -7.35 -20.59 -13.81
CA LEU A 142 -6.91 -19.26 -14.21
C LEU A 142 -7.71 -18.15 -13.54
N VAL A 143 -9.03 -18.32 -13.39
CA VAL A 143 -9.87 -17.40 -12.64
C VAL A 143 -9.47 -17.39 -11.16
N ALA A 144 -9.26 -18.55 -10.54
CA ALA A 144 -8.79 -18.63 -9.16
C ALA A 144 -7.42 -17.96 -8.98
N LEU A 145 -6.48 -18.19 -9.90
CA LEU A 145 -5.16 -17.56 -9.89
C LEU A 145 -5.25 -16.03 -9.96
N THR A 146 -6.11 -15.50 -10.83
CA THR A 146 -6.36 -14.05 -10.93
C THR A 146 -6.90 -13.49 -9.62
N ASN A 147 -7.86 -14.19 -8.97
CA ASN A 147 -8.43 -13.78 -7.69
C ASN A 147 -7.39 -13.78 -6.57
N VAL A 148 -6.60 -14.84 -6.45
CA VAL A 148 -5.55 -14.95 -5.40
C VAL A 148 -4.47 -13.89 -5.62
N ALA A 149 -4.00 -13.71 -6.85
CA ALA A 149 -3.02 -12.68 -7.16
C ALA A 149 -3.58 -11.27 -6.92
N GLY A 150 -4.85 -11.00 -7.26
CA GLY A 150 -5.53 -9.74 -6.93
C GLY A 150 -5.57 -9.48 -5.43
N ALA A 151 -5.98 -10.46 -4.63
CA ALA A 151 -6.00 -10.36 -3.17
C ALA A 151 -4.61 -10.04 -2.58
N ILE A 152 -3.55 -10.70 -3.06
CA ILE A 152 -2.17 -10.40 -2.64
C ILE A 152 -1.77 -8.97 -3.03
N GLY A 153 -2.14 -8.52 -4.23
CA GLY A 153 -1.87 -7.15 -4.70
C GLY A 153 -2.53 -6.10 -3.81
N VAL A 154 -3.79 -6.29 -3.42
CA VAL A 154 -4.53 -5.38 -2.54
C VAL A 154 -3.96 -5.37 -1.13
N LEU A 155 -3.63 -6.53 -0.56
CA LEU A 155 -2.99 -6.61 0.76
C LEU A 155 -1.61 -5.94 0.76
N SER A 156 -0.84 -6.09 -0.32
CA SER A 156 0.44 -5.39 -0.48
C SER A 156 0.25 -3.88 -0.53
N THR A 157 -0.77 -3.40 -1.26
CA THR A 157 -1.11 -1.96 -1.34
C THR A 157 -1.55 -1.42 0.02
N LEU A 158 -2.33 -2.19 0.78
CA LEU A 158 -2.72 -1.84 2.15
C LEU A 158 -1.48 -1.70 3.04
N GLY A 159 -0.55 -2.64 2.97
CA GLY A 159 0.71 -2.59 3.72
C GLY A 159 1.54 -1.35 3.40
N GLY A 160 1.63 -0.96 2.12
CA GLY A 160 2.29 0.27 1.72
C GLY A 160 1.59 1.53 2.24
N THR A 161 0.26 1.54 2.29
CA THR A 161 -0.52 2.65 2.85
C THR A 161 -0.26 2.81 4.34
N ILE A 162 -0.36 1.73 5.13
CA ILE A 162 -0.09 1.72 6.57
C ILE A 162 1.34 2.23 6.86
N LEU A 163 2.31 1.79 6.06
CA LEU A 163 3.70 2.22 6.21
C LEU A 163 3.88 3.73 6.05
N ILE A 164 3.24 4.32 5.04
CA ILE A 164 3.34 5.74 4.76
C ILE A 164 2.59 6.57 5.80
N GLU A 165 1.42 6.11 6.25
CA GLU A 165 0.60 6.81 7.25
C GLU A 165 1.22 6.75 8.66
N ARG A 166 2.01 5.71 8.98
CA ARG A 166 2.67 5.56 10.28
C ARG A 166 3.76 6.61 10.52
N ASP A 167 4.49 7.00 9.50
CA ASP A 167 5.69 7.84 9.62
C ASP A 167 5.41 9.34 9.36
N TRP A 168 4.13 9.68 9.24
CA TRP A 168 3.63 11.06 9.09
C TRP A 168 2.71 11.47 10.24
#